data_3fa2308191d5bc307b37082922372d13
#
_entry.id   3fa2308191d5bc307b37082922372d13
#
_cell.length_a   1.000
_cell.length_b   1.000
_cell.length_c   1.000
_cell.angle_alpha   90.00
_cell.angle_beta   90.00
_cell.angle_gamma   90.00
#
_symmetry.space_group_name_H-M   'P 1'
#
loop_
_entity.id
_entity.type
_entity.pdbx_description
1 polymer ?
#
loop_
_entity_poly.entity_id
_entity_poly.type
_entity_poly.pdbx_seq_one_letter_code
_entity_poly.pdbx_strand_id
1 'polypeptide(L)' 'SAEPTQTYTVVAGDCLSVICRRFYGNGTAACYNALAAYNGIKNPHLIYPGQVLTIPPKAQLGVS' A
#
# COMPACT_ATOMS: atom_id res chain seq x y z
N SER A 1 -8.29 0.72 -21.01
CA SER A 1 -8.57 1.57 -19.86
C SER A 1 -7.72 1.18 -18.67
N ALA A 2 -7.43 2.14 -17.83
CA ALA A 2 -6.63 1.90 -16.64
C ALA A 2 -7.38 1.05 -15.64
N GLU A 3 -6.64 0.24 -14.89
CA GLU A 3 -7.24 -0.52 -13.79
C GLU A 3 -7.73 0.44 -12.71
N PRO A 4 -8.85 0.13 -12.06
CA PRO A 4 -9.37 1.01 -11.02
C PRO A 4 -8.46 1.01 -9.80
N THR A 5 -8.32 2.17 -9.20
CA THR A 5 -7.63 2.32 -7.93
C THR A 5 -8.55 1.82 -6.82
N GLN A 6 -8.02 0.96 -5.95
CA GLN A 6 -8.78 0.43 -4.83
C GLN A 6 -8.46 1.22 -3.57
N THR A 7 -9.29 1.06 -2.56
CA THR A 7 -9.01 1.60 -1.23
C THR A 7 -9.03 0.46 -0.21
N TYR A 8 -8.27 0.64 0.86
CA TYR A 8 -8.19 -0.36 1.91
C TYR A 8 -8.19 0.34 3.26
N THR A 9 -9.04 -0.11 4.17
CA THR A 9 -9.08 0.42 5.53
C THR A 9 -8.18 -0.43 6.42
N VAL A 10 -7.20 0.21 7.03
CA VAL A 10 -6.26 -0.47 7.92
C VAL A 10 -6.99 -0.98 9.15
N VAL A 11 -6.70 -2.21 9.56
CA VAL A 11 -7.20 -2.79 10.79
C VAL A 11 -6.06 -3.01 11.77
N ALA A 12 -6.41 -3.20 13.04
CA ALA A 12 -5.40 -3.40 14.08
C ALA A 12 -4.51 -4.59 13.72
N GLY A 13 -3.20 -4.41 13.86
CA GLY A 13 -2.22 -5.45 13.55
C GLY A 13 -1.72 -5.45 12.13
N ASP A 14 -2.28 -4.61 11.26
CA ASP A 14 -1.81 -4.51 9.87
C ASP A 14 -0.49 -3.76 9.77
N CYS A 15 0.26 -4.07 8.71
CA CYS A 15 1.42 -3.28 8.32
C CYS A 15 1.50 -3.22 6.80
N LEU A 16 2.23 -2.23 6.28
CA LEU A 16 2.25 -2.01 4.84
C LEU A 16 2.82 -3.20 4.07
N SER A 17 3.80 -3.90 4.63
CA SER A 17 4.36 -5.06 3.95
C SER A 17 3.31 -6.17 3.75
N VAL A 18 2.47 -6.38 4.75
CA VAL A 18 1.38 -7.36 4.66
C VAL A 18 0.34 -6.90 3.63
N ILE A 19 0.00 -5.61 3.64
CA ILE A 19 -0.96 -5.05 2.69
C ILE A 19 -0.42 -5.18 1.26
N CYS A 20 0.84 -4.84 1.05
CA CYS A 20 1.48 -4.99 -0.26
C CYS A 20 1.47 -6.44 -0.72
N ARG A 21 1.76 -7.34 0.18
CA ARG A 21 1.77 -8.77 -0.14
C ARG A 21 0.38 -9.24 -0.56
N ARG A 22 -0.65 -8.75 0.10
CA ARG A 22 -2.03 -9.11 -0.20
C ARG A 22 -2.46 -8.59 -1.56
N PHE A 23 -2.15 -7.33 -1.85
CA PHE A 23 -2.64 -6.69 -3.08
C PHE A 23 -1.72 -6.89 -4.27
N TYR A 24 -0.42 -6.98 -4.03
CA TYR A 24 0.57 -7.06 -5.11
C TYR A 24 1.34 -8.37 -5.14
N GLY A 25 1.20 -9.18 -4.10
CA GLY A 25 1.97 -10.41 -3.99
C GLY A 25 3.45 -10.17 -3.65
N ASN A 26 3.80 -8.96 -3.27
CA ASN A 26 5.19 -8.56 -3.05
C ASN A 26 5.24 -7.63 -1.83
N GLY A 27 5.80 -8.12 -0.74
CA GLY A 27 5.93 -7.34 0.50
C GLY A 27 7.32 -6.78 0.73
N THR A 28 8.09 -6.56 -0.32
CA THR A 28 9.44 -6.01 -0.17
C THR A 28 9.42 -4.54 0.21
N ALA A 29 10.56 -4.06 0.73
CA ALA A 29 10.69 -2.66 1.13
C ALA A 29 10.44 -1.72 -0.04
N ALA A 30 10.89 -2.06 -1.24
CA ALA A 30 10.65 -1.24 -2.42
C ALA A 30 9.15 -1.05 -2.66
N CYS A 31 8.37 -2.11 -2.49
CA CYS A 31 6.94 -2.06 -2.72
C CYS A 31 6.22 -1.22 -1.65
N TYR A 32 6.44 -1.51 -0.39
CA TYR A 32 5.70 -0.78 0.64
C TYR A 32 6.19 0.66 0.80
N ASN A 33 7.45 0.94 0.50
CA ASN A 33 7.92 2.32 0.49
C ASN A 33 7.26 3.12 -0.65
N ALA A 34 7.11 2.51 -1.82
CA ALA A 34 6.40 3.15 -2.93
C ALA A 34 4.94 3.40 -2.58
N LEU A 35 4.29 2.44 -1.94
CA LEU A 35 2.89 2.59 -1.51
C LEU A 35 2.77 3.69 -0.47
N ALA A 36 3.68 3.75 0.49
CA ALA A 36 3.69 4.81 1.50
C ALA A 36 3.84 6.18 0.85
N ALA A 37 4.79 6.31 -0.08
CA ALA A 37 5.00 7.57 -0.78
C ALA A 37 3.77 7.98 -1.58
N TYR A 38 3.12 7.02 -2.22
CA TYR A 38 1.90 7.29 -2.99
C TYR A 38 0.79 7.84 -2.09
N ASN A 39 0.73 7.38 -0.85
CA ASN A 39 -0.29 7.79 0.12
C ASN A 39 0.15 8.96 1.01
N GLY A 40 1.34 9.51 0.78
CA GLY A 40 1.85 10.61 1.59
C GLY A 40 2.24 10.21 3.00
N ILE A 41 2.54 8.94 3.22
CA ILE A 41 2.95 8.43 4.53
C ILE A 41 4.45 8.59 4.67
N LYS A 42 4.89 9.33 5.69
CA LYS A 42 6.32 9.56 5.91
C LYS A 42 7.05 8.33 6.40
N ASN A 43 6.39 7.55 7.25
CA ASN A 43 6.99 6.36 7.82
C ASN A 43 6.10 5.16 7.49
N PRO A 44 6.56 4.23 6.64
CA PRO A 44 5.74 3.08 6.24
C PRO A 44 5.41 2.14 7.38
N HIS A 45 6.07 2.27 8.51
CA HIS A 45 5.77 1.45 9.68
C HIS A 45 4.75 2.10 10.61
N LEU A 46 4.37 3.35 10.34
CA LEU A 46 3.40 4.09 11.17
C LEU A 46 2.08 4.24 10.44
N ILE A 47 1.28 3.18 10.48
CA ILE A 47 -0.10 3.22 9.99
C ILE A 47 -1.01 2.86 11.16
N TYR A 48 -2.24 3.34 11.10
CA TYR A 48 -3.17 3.25 12.22
C TYR A 48 -4.46 2.58 11.80
N PRO A 49 -5.10 1.82 12.71
CA PRO A 49 -6.42 1.24 12.42
C PRO A 49 -7.41 2.34 12.04
N GLY A 50 -8.21 2.07 11.02
CA GLY A 50 -9.17 3.04 10.51
C GLY A 50 -8.63 3.97 9.45
N GLN A 51 -7.32 3.98 9.24
CA GLN A 51 -6.71 4.77 8.19
C GLN A 51 -7.06 4.18 6.82
N VAL A 52 -7.48 5.03 5.89
CA VAL A 52 -7.83 4.58 4.53
C VAL A 52 -6.63 4.81 3.63
N LEU A 53 -6.19 3.74 2.97
CA LEU A 53 -5.08 3.79 2.04
C LEU A 53 -5.59 3.65 0.61
N THR A 54 -4.96 4.37 -0.30
CA THR A 54 -5.22 4.23 -1.73
C THR A 54 -4.29 3.15 -2.27
N ILE A 55 -4.87 2.15 -2.93
CA ILE A 55 -4.12 1.01 -3.46
C ILE A 55 -4.16 1.07 -4.99
N PRO A 56 -3.18 1.71 -5.62
CA PRO A 56 -3.14 1.80 -7.08
C PRO A 56 -2.69 0.49 -7.70
N PRO A 57 -2.95 0.27 -9.00
CA PRO A 57 -2.42 -0.90 -9.68
C PRO A 57 -0.88 -0.84 -9.74
N LYS A 58 -0.26 -2.01 -9.90
CA LYS A 58 1.19 -2.13 -9.92
C LYS A 58 1.85 -1.18 -10.92
N ALA A 59 1.27 -1.09 -12.11
CA ALA A 59 1.84 -0.24 -13.15
C ALA A 59 1.90 1.22 -12.73
N GLN A 60 0.88 1.66 -12.01
CA GLN A 60 0.81 3.05 -11.54
C GLN A 60 1.72 3.29 -10.36
N LEU A 61 1.91 2.28 -9.54
CA LEU A 61 2.81 2.37 -8.38
C LEU A 61 4.28 2.30 -8.80
N GLY A 62 4.58 1.71 -9.94
CA GLY A 62 5.94 1.60 -10.43
C GLY A 62 6.72 0.43 -9.85
N VAL A 63 6.03 -0.59 -9.35
CA VAL A 63 6.66 -1.82 -8.84
C VAL A 63 6.28 -3.00 -9.72
N SER A 64 7.10 -4.02 -9.68
CA SER A 64 6.89 -5.23 -10.48
C SER A 64 6.57 -6.43 -9.62
#